data_a0e55e0b873320e3bb1991ff2e8ab9be
#
_entry.id   a0e55e0b873320e3bb1991ff2e8ab9be
#
_cell.length_a   1.000
_cell.length_b   1.000
_cell.length_c   1.000
_cell.angle_alpha   90.00
_cell.angle_beta   90.00
_cell.angle_gamma   90.00
#
_symmetry.space_group_name_H-M   'P 1'
#
loop_
_entity.id
_entity.type
_entity.pdbx_description
1 polymer ?
#
loop_
_entity_poly.entity_id
_entity_poly.type
_entity_poly.pdbx_seq_one_letter_code
_entity_poly.pdbx_strand_id
1 'polypeptide(L)'
;MKIFLYTVAARKNNDGFRKGGGRMLEPVTKKFEDGSTLETFRFTFFCDICGKAVKEITYPYKPPFKAKFFISESERRARELLWLHDHDSAYERANKEALLQFNRCPVCGRRVCEDCYNELEGLCHECARKKREEKEVG
;
A
#
# COMPACT_ATOMS: atom_id res chain seq x y z
N MET A 1 -15.34 15.99 -3.23
CA MET A 1 -14.40 15.39 -3.10
C MET A 1 -13.71 14.75 -4.24
N LYS A 2 -13.78 15.41 -5.35
CA LYS A 2 -13.06 14.94 -6.50
C LYS A 2 -11.56 14.99 -6.32
N ILE A 3 -11.12 15.93 -5.54
CA ILE A 3 -9.71 16.09 -5.31
C ILE A 3 -9.07 14.86 -4.77
N PHE A 4 -9.68 14.25 -3.78
CA PHE A 4 -9.05 13.10 -3.18
C PHE A 4 -9.08 11.91 -4.12
N LEU A 5 -10.13 11.77 -4.92
CA LEU A 5 -10.19 10.69 -5.88
C LEU A 5 -9.08 10.82 -6.91
N TYR A 6 -8.94 12.02 -7.40
CA TYR A 6 -7.90 12.29 -8.37
C TYR A 6 -6.52 12.00 -7.79
N THR A 7 -6.29 12.48 -6.59
CA THR A 7 -4.99 12.31 -5.95
C THR A 7 -4.67 10.85 -5.72
N VAL A 8 -5.63 10.13 -5.21
CA VAL A 8 -5.44 8.71 -4.95
C VAL A 8 -5.14 7.95 -6.22
N ALA A 9 -5.89 8.21 -7.26
CA ALA A 9 -5.69 7.52 -8.52
C ALA A 9 -4.31 7.81 -9.07
N ALA A 10 -3.89 9.05 -9.01
CA ALA A 10 -2.58 9.42 -9.52
C ALA A 10 -1.48 8.70 -8.78
N ARG A 11 -1.58 8.64 -7.47
CA ARG A 11 -0.56 7.98 -6.67
C ARG A 11 -0.52 6.50 -6.95
N LYS A 12 -1.68 5.93 -7.10
CA LYS A 12 -1.78 4.51 -7.29
C LYS A 12 -1.11 4.06 -8.58
N ASN A 13 -1.21 4.86 -9.58
CA ASN A 13 -0.75 4.46 -10.90
C ASN A 13 0.62 4.92 -11.25
N ASN A 14 1.22 5.70 -10.43
CA ASN A 14 2.46 6.33 -10.83
C ASN A 14 3.64 5.78 -10.09
N ASP A 15 4.32 4.86 -10.71
CA ASP A 15 5.43 4.19 -10.07
C ASP A 15 6.61 5.06 -9.83
N GLY A 16 6.96 5.87 -10.76
CA GLY A 16 8.16 6.61 -10.66
C GLY A 16 8.00 8.06 -10.36
N PHE A 17 6.84 8.45 -10.08
CA PHE A 17 6.55 9.87 -10.00
C PHE A 17 7.14 10.55 -8.79
N ARG A 18 7.57 9.81 -7.83
CA ARG A 18 8.02 10.41 -6.59
C ARG A 18 9.48 10.78 -6.57
N LYS A 19 10.00 10.94 -7.69
CA LYS A 19 11.36 11.39 -7.74
C LYS A 19 11.52 12.75 -7.23
N GLY A 20 12.01 13.27 -6.58
CA GLY A 20 12.03 14.60 -6.08
C GLY A 20 11.19 14.63 -4.88
N GLY A 21 10.94 15.65 -4.33
CA GLY A 21 10.29 15.87 -3.07
C GLY A 21 9.24 14.85 -2.73
N GLY A 22 8.78 14.80 -1.56
CA GLY A 22 7.63 14.03 -1.15
C GLY A 22 7.62 12.59 -1.59
N ARG A 23 8.67 11.92 -1.48
CA ARG A 23 8.79 10.58 -1.95
C ARG A 23 8.03 9.58 -1.08
N MET A 24 7.25 8.71 -1.70
CA MET A 24 6.58 7.64 -0.99
C MET A 24 7.37 6.35 -1.15
N LEU A 25 7.29 5.50 -0.14
CA LEU A 25 7.89 4.19 -0.22
C LEU A 25 7.11 3.33 -1.19
N GLU A 26 7.76 2.34 -1.77
CA GLU A 26 7.05 1.39 -2.59
C GLU A 26 6.19 0.51 -1.70
N PRO A 27 5.00 0.10 -2.18
CA PRO A 27 4.16 -0.78 -1.37
C PRO A 27 4.84 -2.12 -1.15
N VAL A 28 4.58 -2.73 -0.01
CA VAL A 28 5.20 -4.01 0.33
C VAL A 28 4.76 -5.12 -0.62
N THR A 29 3.60 -4.99 -1.23
CA THR A 29 3.13 -5.95 -2.22
C THR A 29 2.91 -5.24 -3.54
N LYS A 30 2.99 -6.00 -4.63
CA LYS A 30 2.80 -5.40 -5.95
C LYS A 30 1.39 -4.89 -6.15
N LYS A 31 0.41 -5.64 -5.67
CA LYS A 31 -0.96 -5.19 -5.76
C LYS A 31 -1.33 -4.47 -4.48
N PHE A 32 -1.76 -3.25 -4.62
CA PHE A 32 -2.01 -2.37 -3.51
C PHE A 32 -3.11 -1.39 -3.90
N GLU A 33 -4.01 -1.12 -2.99
CA GLU A 33 -5.09 -0.17 -3.24
C GLU A 33 -5.13 0.90 -2.17
N ASP A 34 -5.30 2.12 -2.62
CA ASP A 34 -5.45 3.27 -1.76
C ASP A 34 -6.89 3.76 -1.87
N GLY A 35 -7.69 3.46 -0.86
CA GLY A 35 -9.07 3.86 -0.83
C GLY A 35 -9.32 5.05 0.09
N SER A 36 -8.32 5.88 0.28
CA SER A 36 -8.43 7.00 1.19
C SER A 36 -9.47 8.02 0.76
N THR A 37 -10.11 8.62 1.75
CA THR A 37 -11.09 9.68 1.54
C THR A 37 -10.65 10.90 2.32
N LEU A 38 -11.49 11.92 2.31
CA LEU A 38 -11.20 13.12 3.10
C LEU A 38 -11.32 12.87 4.60
N GLU A 39 -11.90 11.75 4.98
CA GLU A 39 -12.13 11.46 6.40
C GLU A 39 -11.32 10.28 6.89
N THR A 40 -10.83 9.45 6.00
CA THR A 40 -10.15 8.22 6.39
C THR A 40 -9.06 7.90 5.39
N PHE A 41 -7.90 7.55 5.89
CA PHE A 41 -6.86 6.99 5.04
C PHE A 41 -7.01 5.47 5.10
N ARG A 42 -7.12 4.85 3.94
CA ARG A 42 -7.37 3.41 3.86
C ARG A 42 -6.45 2.79 2.82
N PHE A 43 -5.75 1.76 3.22
CA PHE A 43 -4.80 1.08 2.35
C PHE A 43 -5.01 -0.42 2.44
N THR A 44 -5.08 -1.07 1.29
CA THR A 44 -5.28 -2.51 1.24
C THR A 44 -4.12 -3.16 0.49
N PHE A 45 -3.57 -4.20 1.08
CA PHE A 45 -2.43 -4.91 0.52
C PHE A 45 -2.84 -6.33 0.18
N PHE A 46 -2.40 -6.81 -0.98
CA PHE A 46 -2.83 -8.09 -1.53
C PHE A 46 -1.66 -9.04 -1.68
N CYS A 47 -1.95 -10.34 -1.57
CA CYS A 47 -0.93 -11.35 -1.78
C CYS A 47 -0.39 -11.29 -3.20
N ASP A 48 0.94 -11.41 -3.34
CA ASP A 48 1.57 -11.32 -4.65
C ASP A 48 1.32 -12.54 -5.53
N ILE A 49 0.78 -13.61 -4.97
CA ILE A 49 0.50 -14.82 -5.74
C ILE A 49 -0.99 -14.97 -6.02
N CYS A 50 -1.79 -15.10 -4.99
CA CYS A 50 -3.22 -15.37 -5.20
C CYS A 50 -4.06 -14.12 -5.33
N GLY A 51 -3.51 -12.95 -5.02
CA GLY A 51 -4.24 -11.72 -5.17
C GLY A 51 -5.29 -11.46 -4.12
N LYS A 52 -5.33 -12.27 -3.08
CA LYS A 52 -6.30 -12.09 -2.01
C LYS A 52 -5.92 -10.90 -1.15
N ALA A 53 -6.91 -10.13 -0.72
CA ALA A 53 -6.67 -9.05 0.22
C ALA A 53 -6.26 -9.64 1.56
N VAL A 54 -5.08 -9.27 2.02
CA VAL A 54 -4.55 -9.82 3.26
C VAL A 54 -4.68 -8.84 4.40
N LYS A 55 -4.44 -7.57 4.12
CA LYS A 55 -4.47 -6.59 5.19
C LYS A 55 -5.06 -5.28 4.68
N GLU A 56 -6.04 -4.79 5.40
CA GLU A 56 -6.60 -3.46 5.18
C GLU A 56 -6.33 -2.65 6.42
N ILE A 57 -5.74 -1.49 6.25
CA ILE A 57 -5.37 -0.63 7.36
C ILE A 57 -6.01 0.73 7.16
N THR A 58 -6.68 1.22 8.20
CA THR A 58 -7.35 2.51 8.13
C THR A 58 -6.91 3.39 9.28
N TYR A 59 -6.81 4.66 8.97
CA TYR A 59 -6.54 5.69 9.97
C TYR A 59 -7.52 6.83 9.75
N PRO A 60 -8.18 7.31 10.79
CA PRO A 60 -9.06 8.46 10.60
C PRO A 60 -8.25 9.72 10.36
N TYR A 61 -8.78 10.59 9.52
CA TYR A 61 -8.16 11.88 9.28
C TYR A 61 -9.03 12.95 9.91
N LYS A 62 -8.48 13.70 10.81
CA LYS A 62 -9.19 14.80 11.46
C LYS A 62 -8.50 16.10 11.08
N PRO A 63 -9.08 16.84 10.15
CA PRO A 63 -8.43 18.08 9.73
C PRO A 63 -8.38 19.08 10.90
N PRO A 64 -7.30 19.80 11.03
CA PRO A 64 -7.12 20.72 12.13
C PRO A 64 -7.77 22.08 11.90
N PHE A 65 -8.66 22.19 10.94
CA PHE A 65 -9.33 23.44 10.65
C PHE A 65 -10.83 23.23 10.63
N LYS A 66 -11.55 24.30 10.89
CA LYS A 66 -12.99 24.24 10.95
C LYS A 66 -13.60 24.33 9.56
N ALA A 67 -14.78 23.76 9.43
CA ALA A 67 -15.51 23.89 8.19
C ALA A 67 -15.90 25.36 8.00
N LYS A 68 -15.81 25.82 6.75
CA LYS A 68 -16.16 27.17 6.38
C LYS A 68 -16.98 27.15 5.14
N PHE A 69 -17.90 28.10 5.04
CA PHE A 69 -18.68 28.29 3.82
C PHE A 69 -17.77 28.69 2.67
N PHE A 70 -16.90 29.62 2.93
CA PHE A 70 -16.01 30.15 1.90
C PHE A 70 -14.59 29.99 2.37
N ILE A 71 -13.77 29.46 1.48
CA ILE A 71 -12.33 29.43 1.72
C ILE A 71 -11.66 29.99 0.48
N SER A 72 -10.58 30.70 0.70
CA SER A 72 -9.82 31.27 -0.40
C SER A 72 -9.10 30.16 -1.16
N GLU A 73 -8.58 30.51 -2.30
CA GLU A 73 -7.82 29.57 -3.10
C GLU A 73 -6.58 29.12 -2.35
N SER A 74 -5.92 30.03 -1.65
CA SER A 74 -4.74 29.66 -0.91
C SER A 74 -5.06 28.77 0.27
N GLU A 75 -6.20 28.99 0.92
CA GLU A 75 -6.63 28.10 1.99
C GLU A 75 -6.92 26.70 1.48
N ARG A 76 -7.59 26.63 0.34
CA ARG A 76 -7.91 25.32 -0.25
C ARG A 76 -6.62 24.58 -0.55
N ARG A 77 -5.67 25.26 -1.12
CA ARG A 77 -4.42 24.62 -1.46
C ARG A 77 -3.67 24.17 -0.21
N ALA A 78 -3.69 24.99 0.82
CA ALA A 78 -3.03 24.62 2.07
C ALA A 78 -3.66 23.36 2.67
N ARG A 79 -4.99 23.28 2.59
CA ARG A 79 -5.70 22.10 3.11
C ARG A 79 -5.38 20.85 2.30
N GLU A 80 -5.27 21.00 0.99
CA GLU A 80 -4.86 19.89 0.15
C GLU A 80 -3.47 19.39 0.48
N LEU A 81 -2.56 20.32 0.62
CA LEU A 81 -1.18 19.95 0.92
C LEU A 81 -1.06 19.27 2.26
N LEU A 82 -1.82 19.72 3.23
CA LEU A 82 -1.82 19.07 4.53
C LEU A 82 -2.38 17.68 4.46
N TRP A 83 -3.48 17.52 3.72
CA TRP A 83 -4.06 16.20 3.55
C TRP A 83 -3.06 15.25 2.89
N LEU A 84 -2.36 15.74 1.86
CA LEU A 84 -1.37 14.92 1.17
C LEU A 84 -0.23 14.54 2.09
N HIS A 85 0.22 15.48 2.89
CA HIS A 85 1.30 15.21 3.84
C HIS A 85 0.88 14.13 4.83
N ASP A 86 -0.30 14.29 5.41
CA ASP A 86 -0.78 13.32 6.39
C ASP A 86 -1.09 11.98 5.75
N HIS A 87 -1.57 12.01 4.51
CA HIS A 87 -1.82 10.78 3.77
C HIS A 87 -0.51 10.01 3.55
N ASP A 88 0.54 10.71 3.17
CA ASP A 88 1.81 10.03 2.94
C ASP A 88 2.39 9.45 4.22
N SER A 89 2.21 10.16 5.33
CA SER A 89 2.65 9.64 6.62
C SER A 89 1.85 8.40 7.03
N ALA A 90 0.55 8.44 6.78
CA ALA A 90 -0.31 7.30 7.09
C ALA A 90 0.07 6.11 6.22
N TYR A 91 0.37 6.38 4.96
CA TYR A 91 0.78 5.31 4.05
C TYR A 91 2.08 4.64 4.55
N GLU A 92 3.04 5.44 4.99
CA GLU A 92 4.28 4.86 5.48
C GLU A 92 4.04 3.95 6.69
N ARG A 93 3.18 4.40 7.59
CA ARG A 93 2.82 3.57 8.74
C ARG A 93 2.14 2.29 8.31
N ALA A 94 1.18 2.41 7.39
CA ALA A 94 0.44 1.25 6.91
C ALA A 94 1.36 0.26 6.21
N ASN A 95 2.29 0.77 5.44
CA ASN A 95 3.23 -0.07 4.72
C ASN A 95 4.08 -0.88 5.69
N LYS A 96 4.55 -0.25 6.75
CA LYS A 96 5.34 -0.94 7.76
C LYS A 96 4.52 -1.98 8.51
N GLU A 97 3.27 -1.64 8.82
CA GLU A 97 2.38 -2.58 9.48
C GLU A 97 2.09 -3.78 8.60
N ALA A 98 1.83 -3.52 7.33
CA ALA A 98 1.49 -4.58 6.40
C ALA A 98 2.65 -5.54 6.20
N LEU A 99 3.87 -5.02 6.27
CA LEU A 99 5.04 -5.86 6.11
C LEU A 99 5.04 -7.05 7.06
N LEU A 100 4.49 -6.85 8.24
CA LEU A 100 4.45 -7.91 9.25
C LEU A 100 3.38 -8.95 8.98
N GLN A 101 2.49 -8.69 8.02
CA GLN A 101 1.39 -9.60 7.72
C GLN A 101 1.70 -10.55 6.59
N PHE A 102 2.85 -10.43 5.97
CA PHE A 102 3.20 -11.23 4.82
C PHE A 102 4.44 -12.03 5.06
N ASN A 103 4.51 -13.18 4.39
CA ASN A 103 5.72 -13.99 4.37
C ASN A 103 6.46 -13.68 3.09
N ARG A 104 7.73 -13.36 3.19
CA ARG A 104 8.52 -13.05 2.01
C ARG A 104 9.29 -14.29 1.58
N CYS A 105 9.09 -14.70 0.34
CA CYS A 105 9.84 -15.83 -0.19
C CYS A 105 11.28 -15.39 -0.48
N PRO A 106 12.27 -16.06 0.09
CA PRO A 106 13.66 -15.65 -0.12
C PRO A 106 14.17 -15.91 -1.53
N VAL A 107 13.49 -16.77 -2.27
CA VAL A 107 13.94 -17.09 -3.63
C VAL A 107 13.42 -16.09 -4.64
N CYS A 108 12.12 -15.84 -4.65
CA CYS A 108 11.54 -14.94 -5.63
C CYS A 108 11.25 -13.55 -5.09
N GLY A 109 11.33 -13.37 -3.78
CA GLY A 109 11.14 -12.06 -3.18
C GLY A 109 9.71 -11.60 -3.03
N ARG A 110 8.75 -12.41 -3.47
CA ARG A 110 7.35 -12.00 -3.37
C ARG A 110 6.86 -12.10 -1.94
N ARG A 111 5.94 -11.24 -1.60
CA ARG A 111 5.31 -11.27 -0.29
C ARG A 111 3.93 -11.89 -0.44
N VAL A 112 3.70 -12.95 0.31
CA VAL A 112 2.54 -13.79 0.10
C VAL A 112 1.80 -14.03 1.40
N CYS A 113 0.53 -14.42 1.27
CA CYS A 113 -0.28 -14.75 2.44
C CYS A 113 0.10 -16.13 2.97
N GLU A 114 -0.45 -16.48 4.10
CA GLU A 114 -0.16 -17.76 4.71
C GLU A 114 -0.52 -18.93 3.82
N ASP A 115 -1.60 -18.79 3.06
CA ASP A 115 -2.05 -19.86 2.19
C ASP A 115 -1.10 -20.11 1.02
N CYS A 116 -0.30 -19.12 0.68
CA CYS A 116 0.63 -19.24 -0.44
C CYS A 116 2.06 -19.47 0.01
N TYR A 117 2.27 -19.70 1.29
CA TYR A 117 3.61 -19.88 1.84
C TYR A 117 3.75 -21.26 2.45
N ASN A 118 4.84 -21.93 2.12
CA ASN A 118 5.13 -23.26 2.67
C ASN A 118 6.11 -23.08 3.84
N GLU A 119 5.61 -23.18 5.05
CA GLU A 119 6.43 -22.96 6.23
C GLU A 119 7.51 -24.02 6.40
N LEU A 120 7.23 -25.22 5.97
CA LEU A 120 8.21 -26.29 6.13
C LEU A 120 9.45 -26.07 5.26
N GLU A 121 9.24 -25.52 4.08
CA GLU A 121 10.37 -25.27 3.19
C GLU A 121 10.86 -23.85 3.25
N GLY A 122 10.09 -22.95 3.87
CA GLY A 122 10.47 -21.55 3.94
C GLY A 122 10.41 -20.84 2.60
N LEU A 123 9.51 -21.29 1.72
CA LEU A 123 9.36 -20.74 0.38
C LEU A 123 7.89 -20.54 0.06
N CYS A 124 7.60 -19.68 -0.91
CA CYS A 124 6.23 -19.62 -1.39
C CYS A 124 5.91 -20.93 -2.10
N HIS A 125 4.62 -21.19 -2.26
CA HIS A 125 4.20 -22.48 -2.84
C HIS A 125 4.73 -22.69 -4.24
N GLU A 126 4.86 -21.62 -5.02
CA GLU A 126 5.38 -21.77 -6.38
C GLU A 126 6.84 -22.16 -6.37
N CYS A 127 7.65 -21.51 -5.56
CA CYS A 127 9.06 -21.84 -5.48
C CYS A 127 9.27 -23.21 -4.85
N ALA A 128 8.45 -23.56 -3.88
CA ALA A 128 8.53 -24.87 -3.27
C ALA A 128 8.20 -25.96 -4.27
N ARG A 129 7.19 -25.73 -5.11
CA ARG A 129 6.84 -26.69 -6.15
C ARG A 129 7.96 -26.85 -7.17
N LYS A 130 8.54 -25.74 -7.60
CA LYS A 130 9.64 -25.78 -8.55
C LYS A 130 10.82 -26.55 -7.99
N LYS A 131 11.11 -26.34 -6.73
CA LYS A 131 12.22 -27.02 -6.08
C LYS A 131 11.99 -28.52 -6.06
N ARG A 132 10.76 -28.96 -5.77
CA ARG A 132 10.43 -30.38 -5.78
C ARG A 132 10.54 -30.96 -7.18
N GLU A 133 10.07 -30.21 -8.18
CA GLU A 133 10.16 -30.67 -9.55
C GLU A 133 11.59 -30.84 -10.01
N GLU A 134 12.45 -29.93 -9.60
CA GLU A 134 13.87 -30.04 -9.94
C GLU A 134 14.48 -31.28 -9.32
N LYS A 135 14.12 -31.61 -8.10
CA LYS A 135 14.62 -32.79 -7.45
C LYS A 135 14.17 -34.08 -8.16
N GLU A 136 12.92 -34.07 -8.62
CA GLU A 136 12.40 -35.24 -9.30
C GLU A 136 13.08 -35.47 -10.63
N VAL A 137 13.41 -34.40 -11.32
CA VAL A 137 14.07 -34.51 -12.62
C VAL A 137 15.51 -34.90 -12.47
N GLY A 138 16.16 -34.33 -11.49
CA GLY A 138 17.55 -34.59 -11.30
C GLY A 138 17.83 -35.73 -10.36
#